data_653e7a60421ac0cc20180e79cc9c4e18
#
_entry.id   653e7a60421ac0cc20180e79cc9c4e18
#
_cell.length_a   1.000
_cell.length_b   1.000
_cell.length_c   1.000
_cell.angle_alpha   90.00
_cell.angle_beta   90.00
_cell.angle_gamma   90.00
#
_symmetry.space_group_name_H-M   'P 1'
#
loop_
_entity.id
_entity.type
_entity.pdbx_description
1 polymer ?
#
loop_
_entity_poly.entity_id
_entity_poly.type
_entity_poly.pdbx_seq_one_letter_code
_entity_poly.pdbx_strand_id
1 'polypeptide(L)'
;NSGVSRMASRNLAEQLLKGVNRDIKYKYGKWNMRELLDKNYSETRLPAVPSAILETMSHQNFTDMMMGQSPDFRFTMARSIYKSIIRFVSGMHGKACVIEPLTPSCFTAEITSRNKVTLRWTSTLDKQEPTAAPTSYNVYTATGTGGFDNGRNTKNTNITIDIEPGVLYSFKVSA
;
A
#
# COMPACT_ATOMS: atom_id res chain seq x y z
N ASN A 1 15.78 7.79 -32.00
CA ASN A 1 14.87 6.71 -31.57
C ASN A 1 15.70 5.49 -31.25
N SER A 2 15.82 5.16 -29.96
CA SER A 2 16.66 4.08 -29.42
C SER A 2 16.17 2.66 -29.72
N GLY A 3 15.22 2.45 -30.63
CA GLY A 3 14.68 1.12 -30.97
C GLY A 3 13.95 0.40 -29.82
N VAL A 4 13.84 1.04 -28.64
CA VAL A 4 13.13 0.45 -27.50
C VAL A 4 11.63 0.51 -27.74
N SER A 5 10.98 -0.63 -27.70
CA SER A 5 9.53 -0.73 -27.86
C SER A 5 8.80 0.03 -26.75
N ARG A 6 7.92 0.95 -27.11
CA ARG A 6 7.06 1.69 -26.17
C ARG A 6 5.82 0.91 -25.76
N MET A 7 5.64 -0.30 -26.24
CA MET A 7 4.48 -1.13 -25.88
C MET A 7 4.44 -1.43 -24.38
N ALA A 8 5.58 -1.64 -23.73
CA ALA A 8 5.64 -1.83 -22.28
C ALA A 8 5.18 -0.58 -21.53
N SER A 9 5.58 0.63 -21.96
CA SER A 9 5.10 1.89 -21.37
C SER A 9 3.59 2.07 -21.56
N ARG A 10 3.07 1.75 -22.76
CA ARG A 10 1.62 1.78 -23.01
C ARG A 10 0.87 0.81 -22.11
N ASN A 11 1.38 -0.41 -21.95
CA ASN A 11 0.78 -1.43 -21.08
C ASN A 11 0.77 -0.98 -19.61
N LEU A 12 1.87 -0.36 -19.13
CA LEU A 12 1.93 0.23 -17.81
C LEU A 12 0.87 1.33 -17.64
N ALA A 13 0.80 2.27 -18.58
CA ALA A 13 -0.17 3.36 -18.54
C ALA A 13 -1.62 2.83 -18.53
N GLU A 14 -1.91 1.83 -19.35
CA GLU A 14 -3.23 1.20 -19.40
C GLU A 14 -3.60 0.49 -18.10
N GLN A 15 -2.67 -0.25 -17.50
CA GLN A 15 -2.88 -0.90 -16.20
C GLN A 15 -3.10 0.10 -15.07
N LEU A 16 -2.32 1.19 -15.04
CA LEU A 16 -2.50 2.29 -14.09
C LEU A 16 -3.88 2.93 -14.25
N LEU A 17 -4.24 3.31 -15.48
CA LEU A 17 -5.50 3.96 -15.78
C LEU A 17 -6.70 3.10 -15.37
N LYS A 18 -6.72 1.83 -15.80
CA LYS A 18 -7.82 0.88 -15.49
C LYS A 18 -7.87 0.52 -14.01
N GLY A 19 -6.70 0.28 -13.39
CA GLY A 19 -6.61 -0.10 -11.97
C GLY A 19 -7.10 1.01 -11.05
N VAL A 20 -6.59 2.23 -11.25
CA VAL A 20 -6.99 3.40 -10.47
C VAL A 20 -8.49 3.69 -10.64
N ASN A 21 -8.96 3.72 -11.89
CA ASN A 21 -10.37 3.97 -12.15
C ASN A 21 -11.30 2.92 -11.49
N ARG A 22 -10.94 1.64 -11.55
CA ARG A 22 -11.70 0.57 -10.91
C ARG A 22 -11.78 0.76 -9.40
N ASP A 23 -10.64 0.99 -8.74
CA ASP A 23 -10.55 1.03 -7.29
C ASP A 23 -11.22 2.30 -6.72
N ILE A 24 -11.05 3.44 -7.40
CA ILE A 24 -11.70 4.70 -7.01
C ILE A 24 -13.22 4.60 -7.23
N LYS A 25 -13.67 4.07 -8.36
CA LYS A 25 -15.12 3.86 -8.59
C LYS A 25 -15.76 2.93 -7.56
N TYR A 26 -15.07 1.88 -7.17
CA TYR A 26 -15.57 0.95 -6.17
C TYR A 26 -15.85 1.65 -4.84
N LYS A 27 -14.95 2.54 -4.40
CA LYS A 27 -15.04 3.16 -3.08
C LYS A 27 -15.85 4.46 -3.06
N TYR A 28 -15.74 5.26 -4.13
CA TYR A 28 -16.30 6.62 -4.17
C TYR A 28 -17.42 6.80 -5.21
N GLY A 29 -17.77 5.74 -5.94
CA GLY A 29 -18.86 5.78 -6.93
C GLY A 29 -18.39 6.34 -8.28
N LYS A 30 -19.09 7.37 -8.79
CA LYS A 30 -18.79 7.93 -10.11
C LYS A 30 -17.39 8.55 -10.17
N TRP A 31 -16.61 8.14 -11.14
CA TRP A 31 -15.27 8.68 -11.42
C TRP A 31 -15.07 8.75 -12.93
N ASN A 32 -14.65 9.91 -13.43
CA ASN A 32 -14.38 10.08 -14.86
C ASN A 32 -12.94 9.67 -15.18
N MET A 33 -12.79 9.04 -16.32
CA MET A 33 -11.49 8.58 -16.83
C MET A 33 -11.33 9.12 -18.24
N ARG A 34 -10.18 9.73 -18.53
CA ARG A 34 -9.79 10.11 -19.89
C ARG A 34 -9.20 8.91 -20.61
N GLU A 35 -9.10 9.01 -21.92
CA GLU A 35 -8.38 8.04 -22.73
C GLU A 35 -6.86 8.18 -22.55
N LEU A 36 -6.13 7.12 -22.91
CA LEU A 36 -4.68 7.16 -22.97
C LEU A 36 -4.24 8.19 -24.02
N LEU A 37 -3.33 9.06 -23.62
CA LEU A 37 -2.71 10.02 -24.54
C LEU A 37 -1.34 9.52 -24.98
N ASP A 38 -1.09 9.54 -26.27
CA ASP A 38 0.25 9.35 -26.84
C ASP A 38 0.86 10.75 -27.14
N LYS A 39 1.64 11.23 -26.17
CA LYS A 39 2.29 12.54 -26.23
C LYS A 39 3.79 12.41 -26.07
N ASN A 40 4.52 13.31 -26.72
CA ASN A 40 5.99 13.31 -26.72
C ASN A 40 6.55 14.11 -25.54
N TYR A 41 6.33 13.62 -24.31
CA TYR A 41 6.92 14.20 -23.11
C TYR A 41 8.30 13.60 -22.81
N SER A 42 9.21 14.40 -22.28
CA SER A 42 10.57 13.98 -21.88
C SER A 42 10.53 12.86 -20.85
N GLU A 43 9.62 12.96 -19.88
CA GLU A 43 9.42 12.02 -18.76
C GLU A 43 9.05 10.61 -19.25
N THR A 44 8.42 10.49 -20.41
CA THR A 44 8.04 9.19 -21.00
C THR A 44 8.93 8.77 -22.14
N ARG A 45 9.70 9.71 -22.75
CA ARG A 45 10.55 9.45 -23.91
C ARG A 45 11.97 9.08 -23.56
N LEU A 46 12.54 9.74 -22.52
CA LEU A 46 13.97 9.59 -22.17
C LEU A 46 14.29 8.35 -21.33
N PRO A 47 13.42 7.88 -20.39
CA PRO A 47 13.75 6.71 -19.61
C PRO A 47 13.98 5.46 -20.45
N ALA A 48 14.98 4.66 -20.05
CA ALA A 48 15.28 3.35 -20.64
C ALA A 48 14.36 2.23 -20.12
N VAL A 49 13.48 2.55 -19.16
CA VAL A 49 12.51 1.65 -18.56
C VAL A 49 11.09 2.07 -18.93
N PRO A 50 10.10 1.16 -18.84
CA PRO A 50 8.70 1.52 -19.01
C PRO A 50 8.30 2.69 -18.10
N SER A 51 7.71 3.72 -18.68
CA SER A 51 7.36 4.96 -17.99
C SER A 51 6.01 5.49 -18.45
N ALA A 52 5.27 6.11 -17.54
CA ALA A 52 3.98 6.72 -17.78
C ALA A 52 3.78 7.94 -16.87
N ILE A 53 3.05 8.93 -17.33
CA ILE A 53 2.54 10.03 -16.52
C ILE A 53 1.10 9.69 -16.16
N LEU A 54 0.78 9.71 -14.88
CA LEU A 54 -0.57 9.53 -14.37
C LEU A 54 -1.10 10.86 -13.81
N GLU A 55 -2.02 11.46 -14.52
CA GLU A 55 -2.74 12.65 -14.07
C GLU A 55 -3.98 12.21 -13.27
N THR A 56 -3.96 12.41 -11.97
CA THR A 56 -5.00 11.87 -11.07
C THR A 56 -6.18 12.79 -10.88
N MET A 57 -5.95 14.11 -10.87
CA MET A 57 -6.94 15.13 -10.56
C MET A 57 -6.55 16.49 -11.16
N SER A 58 -7.50 17.41 -11.23
CA SER A 58 -7.26 18.80 -11.64
C SER A 58 -7.29 19.73 -10.42
N HIS A 59 -6.22 20.49 -10.21
CA HIS A 59 -6.18 21.53 -9.18
C HIS A 59 -7.09 22.72 -9.48
N GLN A 60 -7.63 22.82 -10.68
CA GLN A 60 -8.63 23.83 -11.08
C GLN A 60 -10.07 23.37 -10.81
N ASN A 61 -10.27 22.11 -10.44
CA ASN A 61 -11.58 21.57 -10.10
C ASN A 61 -11.76 21.52 -8.57
N PHE A 62 -12.74 22.24 -8.04
CA PHE A 62 -12.97 22.31 -6.60
C PHE A 62 -13.26 20.93 -5.98
N THR A 63 -14.05 20.10 -6.64
CA THR A 63 -14.36 18.74 -6.18
C THR A 63 -13.10 17.87 -6.11
N ASP A 64 -12.26 17.93 -7.14
CA ASP A 64 -10.99 17.20 -7.18
C ASP A 64 -10.07 17.66 -6.03
N MET A 65 -10.02 18.96 -5.78
CA MET A 65 -9.21 19.54 -4.70
C MET A 65 -9.69 19.09 -3.31
N MET A 66 -11.00 19.07 -3.09
CA MET A 66 -11.58 18.56 -1.83
C MET A 66 -11.26 17.07 -1.62
N MET A 67 -11.41 16.26 -2.66
CA MET A 67 -11.04 14.85 -2.62
C MET A 67 -9.54 14.67 -2.35
N GLY A 68 -8.68 15.43 -3.01
CA GLY A 68 -7.23 15.38 -2.84
C GLY A 68 -6.73 15.74 -1.44
N GLN A 69 -7.50 16.48 -0.66
CA GLN A 69 -7.19 16.79 0.75
C GLN A 69 -7.52 15.63 1.69
N SER A 70 -8.39 14.70 1.30
CA SER A 70 -8.75 13.54 2.12
C SER A 70 -7.58 12.56 2.24
N PRO A 71 -7.10 12.25 3.45
CA PRO A 71 -6.08 11.22 3.66
C PRO A 71 -6.52 9.84 3.17
N ASP A 72 -7.79 9.50 3.36
CA ASP A 72 -8.38 8.23 2.92
C ASP A 72 -8.40 8.10 1.40
N PHE A 73 -8.74 9.19 0.69
CA PHE A 73 -8.67 9.21 -0.77
C PHE A 73 -7.24 9.07 -1.28
N ARG A 74 -6.30 9.82 -0.70
CA ARG A 74 -4.87 9.72 -1.07
C ARG A 74 -4.30 8.33 -0.83
N PHE A 75 -4.65 7.69 0.29
CA PHE A 75 -4.26 6.31 0.56
C PHE A 75 -4.84 5.35 -0.49
N THR A 76 -6.13 5.47 -0.80
CA THR A 76 -6.79 4.62 -1.80
C THR A 76 -6.16 4.77 -3.18
N MET A 77 -5.86 6.02 -3.58
CA MET A 77 -5.17 6.34 -4.83
C MET A 77 -3.78 5.70 -4.87
N ALA A 78 -2.96 5.94 -3.84
CA ALA A 78 -1.61 5.40 -3.74
C ALA A 78 -1.59 3.87 -3.76
N ARG A 79 -2.50 3.23 -3.01
CA ARG A 79 -2.64 1.77 -2.99
C ARG A 79 -3.06 1.21 -4.34
N SER A 80 -3.93 1.88 -5.06
CA SER A 80 -4.34 1.46 -6.40
C SER A 80 -3.20 1.56 -7.41
N ILE A 81 -2.40 2.63 -7.34
CA ILE A 81 -1.18 2.80 -8.13
C ILE A 81 -0.19 1.68 -7.81
N TYR A 82 0.08 1.43 -6.54
CA TYR A 82 0.94 0.34 -6.07
C TYR A 82 0.51 -1.01 -6.63
N LYS A 83 -0.76 -1.39 -6.47
CA LYS A 83 -1.30 -2.66 -7.00
C LYS A 83 -1.12 -2.77 -8.51
N SER A 84 -1.35 -1.68 -9.25
CA SER A 84 -1.20 -1.66 -10.71
C SER A 84 0.26 -1.84 -11.14
N ILE A 85 1.20 -1.21 -10.43
CA ILE A 85 2.65 -1.37 -10.70
C ILE A 85 3.09 -2.81 -10.41
N ILE A 86 2.70 -3.38 -9.26
CA ILE A 86 3.09 -4.76 -8.91
C ILE A 86 2.54 -5.76 -9.93
N ARG A 87 1.28 -5.60 -10.37
CA ARG A 87 0.72 -6.44 -11.43
C ARG A 87 1.48 -6.33 -12.75
N PHE A 88 1.83 -5.10 -13.14
CA PHE A 88 2.60 -4.86 -14.35
C PHE A 88 3.98 -5.53 -14.27
N VAL A 89 4.73 -5.29 -13.20
CA VAL A 89 6.08 -5.85 -13.01
C VAL A 89 6.04 -7.38 -12.93
N SER A 90 5.11 -7.94 -12.15
CA SER A 90 4.93 -9.39 -12.03
C SER A 90 4.61 -10.03 -13.38
N GLY A 91 3.73 -9.39 -14.17
CA GLY A 91 3.39 -9.84 -15.51
C GLY A 91 4.57 -9.80 -16.48
N MET A 92 5.37 -8.74 -16.44
CA MET A 92 6.59 -8.63 -17.27
C MET A 92 7.62 -9.72 -16.98
N HIS A 93 7.71 -10.16 -15.73
CA HIS A 93 8.68 -11.17 -15.29
C HIS A 93 8.10 -12.58 -15.20
N GLY A 94 6.84 -12.78 -15.59
CA GLY A 94 6.17 -14.09 -15.46
C GLY A 94 6.11 -14.60 -14.02
N LYS A 95 6.03 -13.69 -13.04
CA LYS A 95 5.96 -14.01 -11.60
C LYS A 95 4.54 -13.90 -11.08
N ALA A 96 4.26 -14.65 -10.01
CA ALA A 96 3.00 -14.49 -9.28
C ALA A 96 2.91 -13.05 -8.73
N CYS A 97 1.73 -12.45 -8.89
CA CYS A 97 1.47 -11.13 -8.31
C CYS A 97 1.13 -11.28 -6.83
N VAL A 98 1.99 -10.75 -5.97
CA VAL A 98 1.78 -10.73 -4.52
C VAL A 98 1.61 -9.28 -4.09
N ILE A 99 0.45 -8.97 -3.53
CA ILE A 99 0.11 -7.65 -3.00
C ILE A 99 0.25 -7.71 -1.48
N GLU A 100 0.94 -6.74 -0.90
CA GLU A 100 1.08 -6.65 0.55
C GLU A 100 -0.27 -6.48 1.26
N PRO A 101 -0.47 -7.12 2.41
CA PRO A 101 -1.64 -6.91 3.26
C PRO A 101 -1.79 -5.46 3.70
N LEU A 102 -2.99 -5.10 4.14
CA LEU A 102 -3.22 -3.84 4.82
C LEU A 102 -2.67 -3.90 6.26
N THR A 103 -2.30 -2.73 6.77
CA THR A 103 -1.88 -2.60 8.17
C THR A 103 -2.96 -3.12 9.10
N PRO A 104 -2.61 -3.96 10.11
CA PRO A 104 -3.55 -4.38 11.14
C PRO A 104 -4.19 -3.20 11.86
N SER A 105 -5.42 -3.36 12.29
CA SER A 105 -6.22 -2.35 12.99
C SER A 105 -6.47 -2.73 14.45
N CYS A 106 -7.05 -1.81 15.22
CA CYS A 106 -7.43 -2.02 16.63
C CYS A 106 -6.28 -2.59 17.48
N PHE A 107 -5.08 -2.06 17.27
CA PHE A 107 -3.92 -2.48 18.05
C PHE A 107 -4.04 -2.01 19.49
N THR A 108 -3.92 -2.95 20.43
CA THR A 108 -3.97 -2.71 21.86
C THR A 108 -2.82 -3.38 22.58
N ALA A 109 -2.39 -2.79 23.69
CA ALA A 109 -1.42 -3.36 24.61
C ALA A 109 -2.01 -3.33 26.03
N GLU A 110 -2.09 -4.47 26.67
CA GLU A 110 -2.66 -4.64 28.01
C GLU A 110 -1.63 -5.31 28.93
N ILE A 111 -1.35 -4.71 30.08
CA ILE A 111 -0.51 -5.33 31.10
C ILE A 111 -1.34 -6.42 31.79
N THR A 112 -1.00 -7.68 31.53
CA THR A 112 -1.75 -8.83 32.02
C THR A 112 -1.17 -9.42 33.31
N SER A 113 0.08 -9.06 33.65
CA SER A 113 0.71 -9.34 34.95
C SER A 113 1.86 -8.35 35.16
N ARG A 114 2.51 -8.41 36.35
CA ARG A 114 3.61 -7.52 36.71
C ARG A 114 4.72 -7.46 35.62
N ASN A 115 4.97 -8.58 34.93
CA ASN A 115 6.08 -8.74 34.02
C ASN A 115 5.62 -9.13 32.60
N LYS A 116 4.32 -8.96 32.27
CA LYS A 116 3.79 -9.37 30.96
C LYS A 116 2.84 -8.34 30.37
N VAL A 117 2.99 -8.09 29.10
CA VAL A 117 2.04 -7.34 28.27
C VAL A 117 1.47 -8.26 27.19
N THR A 118 0.16 -8.23 27.01
CA THR A 118 -0.50 -8.90 25.90
C THR A 118 -0.88 -7.87 24.84
N LEU A 119 -0.36 -8.06 23.64
CA LEU A 119 -0.67 -7.27 22.47
C LEU A 119 -1.77 -7.97 21.68
N ARG A 120 -2.75 -7.22 21.18
CA ARG A 120 -3.85 -7.71 20.34
C ARG A 120 -4.07 -6.76 19.17
N TRP A 121 -4.51 -7.31 18.05
CA TRP A 121 -4.87 -6.54 16.86
C TRP A 121 -5.92 -7.27 16.04
N THR A 122 -6.49 -6.56 15.07
CA THR A 122 -7.45 -7.12 14.11
C THR A 122 -6.83 -7.13 12.73
N SER A 123 -7.01 -8.23 12.01
CA SER A 123 -6.65 -8.33 10.60
C SER A 123 -7.49 -7.34 9.78
N THR A 124 -6.84 -6.55 8.93
CA THR A 124 -7.52 -5.67 7.99
C THR A 124 -7.51 -6.31 6.60
N LEU A 125 -8.70 -6.61 6.08
CA LEU A 125 -8.84 -7.21 4.76
C LEU A 125 -9.07 -6.13 3.69
N ASP A 126 -8.38 -6.26 2.57
CA ASP A 126 -8.65 -5.47 1.37
C ASP A 126 -9.76 -6.15 0.56
N LYS A 127 -10.99 -5.61 0.61
CA LYS A 127 -12.14 -6.16 -0.13
C LYS A 127 -11.94 -6.18 -1.64
N GLN A 128 -11.09 -5.31 -2.17
CA GLN A 128 -10.75 -5.24 -3.60
C GLN A 128 -9.56 -6.12 -3.97
N GLU A 129 -8.88 -6.70 -2.97
CA GLU A 129 -7.70 -7.53 -3.16
C GLU A 129 -7.69 -8.69 -2.16
N PRO A 130 -8.57 -9.68 -2.34
CA PRO A 130 -8.64 -10.82 -1.42
C PRO A 130 -7.34 -11.62 -1.29
N THR A 131 -6.47 -11.56 -2.31
CA THR A 131 -5.16 -12.22 -2.30
C THR A 131 -4.16 -11.57 -1.33
N ALA A 132 -4.43 -10.33 -0.90
CA ALA A 132 -3.63 -9.60 0.09
C ALA A 132 -4.07 -9.88 1.54
N ALA A 133 -4.72 -11.01 1.81
CA ALA A 133 -5.05 -11.41 3.17
C ALA A 133 -3.75 -11.74 3.94
N PRO A 134 -3.58 -11.23 5.17
CA PRO A 134 -2.38 -11.50 5.94
C PRO A 134 -2.31 -12.98 6.34
N THR A 135 -1.15 -13.59 6.19
CA THR A 135 -0.86 -14.98 6.56
C THR A 135 -0.07 -15.08 7.86
N SER A 136 0.60 -14.01 8.23
CA SER A 136 1.34 -13.86 9.50
C SER A 136 1.56 -12.38 9.82
N TYR A 137 2.07 -12.11 10.99
CA TYR A 137 2.36 -10.77 11.51
C TYR A 137 3.76 -10.73 12.10
N ASN A 138 4.43 -9.59 11.95
CA ASN A 138 5.69 -9.31 12.64
C ASN A 138 5.42 -8.27 13.73
N VAL A 139 5.77 -8.62 14.96
CA VAL A 139 5.62 -7.75 16.14
C VAL A 139 6.99 -7.28 16.56
N TYR A 140 7.18 -5.97 16.58
CA TYR A 140 8.44 -5.33 16.91
C TYR A 140 8.34 -4.67 18.27
N THR A 141 9.42 -4.73 19.04
CA THR A 141 9.56 -4.13 20.37
C THR A 141 10.73 -3.17 20.40
N ALA A 142 10.54 -2.03 21.05
CA ALA A 142 11.63 -1.11 21.38
C ALA A 142 11.56 -0.78 22.87
N THR A 143 12.73 -0.56 23.50
CA THR A 143 12.88 -0.15 24.90
C THR A 143 13.49 1.24 24.99
N GLY A 144 12.92 2.07 25.89
CA GLY A 144 13.36 3.47 26.08
C GLY A 144 13.27 4.26 24.79
N THR A 145 14.40 4.90 24.40
CA THR A 145 14.59 5.66 23.15
C THR A 145 15.29 4.84 22.06
N GLY A 146 15.46 3.54 22.26
CA GLY A 146 16.12 2.63 21.32
C GLY A 146 15.28 2.36 20.06
N GLY A 147 15.93 1.79 19.05
CA GLY A 147 15.24 1.31 17.84
C GLY A 147 14.43 0.05 18.10
N PHE A 148 13.55 -0.28 17.14
CA PHE A 148 12.83 -1.55 17.16
C PHE A 148 13.78 -2.72 16.89
N ASP A 149 13.47 -3.86 17.52
CA ASP A 149 14.14 -5.15 17.28
C ASP A 149 13.86 -5.69 15.87
N ASN A 150 14.37 -6.89 15.57
CA ASN A 150 14.15 -7.56 14.28
C ASN A 150 12.74 -8.15 14.13
N GLY A 151 11.88 -8.01 15.14
CA GLY A 151 10.51 -8.49 15.17
C GLY A 151 10.38 -9.99 15.44
N ARG A 152 9.22 -10.35 15.99
CA ARG A 152 8.79 -11.73 16.22
C ARG A 152 7.64 -12.06 15.28
N ASN A 153 7.78 -13.14 14.51
CA ASN A 153 6.71 -13.58 13.61
C ASN A 153 5.67 -14.42 14.37
N THR A 154 4.40 -14.19 14.09
CA THR A 154 3.27 -14.98 14.61
C THR A 154 2.15 -15.07 13.57
N LYS A 155 1.43 -16.20 13.58
CA LYS A 155 0.20 -16.36 12.78
C LYS A 155 -1.08 -15.93 13.53
N ASN A 156 -0.96 -15.67 14.84
CA ASN A 156 -2.06 -15.25 15.68
C ASN A 156 -2.22 -13.73 15.62
N THR A 157 -3.39 -13.24 15.98
CA THR A 157 -3.70 -11.81 16.15
C THR A 157 -3.44 -11.30 17.57
N ASN A 158 -2.66 -12.02 18.33
CA ASN A 158 -2.19 -11.65 19.66
C ASN A 158 -0.84 -12.29 19.98
N ILE A 159 -0.13 -11.68 20.92
CA ILE A 159 1.11 -12.20 21.48
C ILE A 159 1.30 -11.66 22.91
N THR A 160 1.85 -12.47 23.79
CA THR A 160 2.27 -12.02 25.12
C THR A 160 3.80 -11.89 25.15
N ILE A 161 4.28 -10.76 25.63
CA ILE A 161 5.70 -10.38 25.71
C ILE A 161 6.06 -10.16 27.18
N ASP A 162 7.23 -10.66 27.57
CA ASP A 162 7.79 -10.36 28.87
C ASP A 162 8.33 -8.92 28.91
N ILE A 163 8.03 -8.19 29.97
CA ILE A 163 8.43 -6.81 30.18
C ILE A 163 9.04 -6.62 31.58
N GLU A 164 9.86 -5.62 31.73
CA GLU A 164 10.43 -5.22 33.03
C GLU A 164 9.63 -4.04 33.59
N PRO A 165 9.22 -4.08 34.88
CA PRO A 165 8.56 -2.95 35.51
C PRO A 165 9.43 -1.69 35.52
N GLY A 166 8.82 -0.54 35.23
CA GLY A 166 9.53 0.75 35.20
C GLY A 166 10.29 1.04 33.90
N VAL A 167 10.33 0.12 32.95
CA VAL A 167 10.91 0.33 31.62
C VAL A 167 9.85 0.79 30.64
N LEU A 168 10.16 1.80 29.83
CA LEU A 168 9.30 2.25 28.73
C LEU A 168 9.43 1.31 27.56
N TYR A 169 8.31 0.80 27.06
CA TYR A 169 8.24 -0.03 25.85
C TYR A 169 7.43 0.64 24.75
N SER A 170 7.85 0.43 23.52
CA SER A 170 7.07 0.76 22.31
C SER A 170 6.87 -0.50 21.49
N PHE A 171 5.67 -0.68 20.97
CA PHE A 171 5.33 -1.83 20.15
C PHE A 171 4.78 -1.42 18.78
N LYS A 172 5.08 -2.22 17.77
CA LYS A 172 4.56 -2.06 16.40
C LYS A 172 4.20 -3.43 15.84
N VAL A 173 3.13 -3.52 15.06
CA VAL A 173 2.74 -4.72 14.33
C VAL A 173 2.63 -4.41 12.83
N SER A 174 3.12 -5.32 12.00
CA SER A 174 2.90 -5.33 10.55
C SER A 174 2.34 -6.69 10.12
N ALA A 175 1.64 -6.71 9.01
CA ALA A 175 1.14 -7.92 8.38
C ALA A 175 2.04 -8.30 7.18
#